data_5a1d07cec4ba7db9efe2ccd29393679c
#
_entry.id   5a1d07cec4ba7db9efe2ccd29393679c
#
_cell.length_a   1.000
_cell.length_b   1.000
_cell.length_c   1.000
_cell.angle_alpha   90.00
_cell.angle_beta   90.00
_cell.angle_gamma   90.00
#
_symmetry.space_group_name_H-M   'P 1'
#
loop_
_entity.id
_entity.type
_entity.pdbx_description
1 polymer ?
#
loop_
_entity_poly.entity_id
_entity_poly.type
_entity_poly.pdbx_seq_one_letter_code
_entity_poly.pdbx_strand_id
1 'polypeptide(L)'
;MSTDKYIHSDVENKIYSYWENNKLFQPKENTNKFSIVIPPPNVTGSLHMGHALNNSIQDLLVRFHRMNNYETLWQPGTDHAGIATQALVEKKLEKDGIKKNDLGRDKFIEKVWEWKKEYG
;
A
#
# COMPACT_ATOMS: atom_id res chain seq x y z
N MET A 1 4.53 0.99 38.93
CA MET A 1 4.86 1.24 37.48
C MET A 1 4.66 -0.05 36.75
N SER A 2 3.75 -0.11 35.76
CA SER A 2 3.57 -1.32 34.98
C SER A 2 4.88 -1.60 34.22
N THR A 3 5.41 -2.81 34.40
CA THR A 3 6.62 -3.29 33.72
C THR A 3 6.27 -3.94 32.37
N ASP A 4 5.01 -3.82 31.92
CA ASP A 4 4.53 -4.48 30.72
C ASP A 4 5.10 -3.79 29.49
N LYS A 5 5.94 -4.51 28.79
CA LYS A 5 6.50 -4.07 27.52
C LYS A 5 5.38 -3.98 26.48
N TYR A 6 5.34 -2.88 25.74
CA TYR A 6 4.44 -2.75 24.58
C TYR A 6 4.72 -3.86 23.55
N ILE A 7 3.69 -4.65 23.24
CA ILE A 7 3.74 -5.71 22.23
C ILE A 7 2.79 -5.28 21.11
N HIS A 8 3.38 -4.86 19.99
CA HIS A 8 2.62 -4.29 18.85
C HIS A 8 1.58 -5.27 18.28
N SER A 9 1.92 -6.55 18.16
CA SER A 9 1.02 -7.60 17.63
C SER A 9 -0.29 -7.74 18.39
N ASP A 10 -0.30 -7.38 19.68
CA ASP A 10 -1.48 -7.55 20.55
C ASP A 10 -2.49 -6.41 20.37
N VAL A 11 -2.05 -5.28 19.84
CA VAL A 11 -2.85 -4.06 19.77
C VAL A 11 -3.11 -3.55 18.35
N GLU A 12 -2.20 -3.76 17.41
CA GLU A 12 -2.29 -3.16 16.07
C GLU A 12 -3.56 -3.52 15.33
N ASN A 13 -3.93 -4.80 15.28
CA ASN A 13 -5.13 -5.26 14.58
C ASN A 13 -6.42 -4.66 15.16
N LYS A 14 -6.49 -4.52 16.49
CA LYS A 14 -7.66 -3.93 17.15
C LYS A 14 -7.77 -2.44 16.87
N ILE A 15 -6.65 -1.72 16.91
CA ILE A 15 -6.59 -0.30 16.62
C ILE A 15 -6.94 -0.04 15.16
N TYR A 16 -6.37 -0.81 14.23
CA TYR A 16 -6.63 -0.66 12.81
C TYR A 16 -8.11 -0.90 12.48
N SER A 17 -8.69 -2.00 12.99
CA SER A 17 -10.11 -2.29 12.83
C SER A 17 -11.01 -1.19 13.42
N TYR A 18 -10.62 -0.61 14.55
CA TYR A 18 -11.33 0.53 15.12
C TYR A 18 -11.30 1.74 14.18
N TRP A 19 -10.15 2.07 13.59
CA TRP A 19 -10.02 3.17 12.65
C TRP A 19 -10.86 2.98 11.39
N GLU A 20 -10.86 1.77 10.82
CA GLU A 20 -11.67 1.45 9.63
C GLU A 20 -13.17 1.53 9.93
N ASN A 21 -13.63 0.86 10.99
CA ASN A 21 -15.04 0.83 11.37
C ASN A 21 -15.60 2.23 11.69
N ASN A 22 -14.77 3.11 12.24
CA ASN A 22 -15.14 4.50 12.55
C ASN A 22 -14.83 5.48 11.40
N LYS A 23 -14.37 4.99 10.25
CA LYS A 23 -14.07 5.78 9.05
C LYS A 23 -13.10 6.95 9.33
N LEU A 24 -12.12 6.73 10.19
CA LEU A 24 -11.20 7.80 10.64
C LEU A 24 -10.25 8.27 9.54
N PHE A 25 -10.11 7.50 8.46
CA PHE A 25 -9.30 7.87 7.30
C PHE A 25 -10.05 8.77 6.31
N GLN A 26 -11.38 8.84 6.40
CA GLN A 26 -12.18 9.65 5.49
C GLN A 26 -12.04 11.15 5.82
N PRO A 27 -12.05 12.02 4.81
CA PRO A 27 -12.15 13.46 5.01
C PRO A 27 -13.44 13.80 5.77
N LYS A 28 -13.36 14.77 6.66
CA LYS A 28 -14.53 15.36 7.33
C LYS A 28 -14.75 16.74 6.73
N GLU A 29 -15.98 17.03 6.32
CA GLU A 29 -16.31 18.32 5.71
C GLU A 29 -15.82 19.49 6.57
N ASN A 30 -15.04 20.37 5.95
CA ASN A 30 -14.54 21.60 6.54
C ASN A 30 -14.23 22.63 5.43
N THR A 31 -14.15 23.91 5.81
CA THR A 31 -13.78 25.00 4.89
C THR A 31 -12.31 24.94 4.48
N ASN A 32 -11.44 24.59 5.44
CA ASN A 32 -10.01 24.42 5.17
C ASN A 32 -9.73 23.03 4.64
N LYS A 33 -9.07 22.91 3.50
CA LYS A 33 -8.78 21.65 2.83
C LYS A 33 -7.30 21.39 2.71
N PHE A 34 -6.91 20.12 2.89
CA PHE A 34 -5.55 19.66 2.69
C PHE A 34 -5.57 18.26 2.05
N SER A 35 -4.79 18.04 1.01
CA SER A 35 -4.69 16.73 0.39
C SER A 35 -3.26 16.40 -0.01
N ILE A 36 -2.87 15.15 0.17
CA ILE A 36 -1.62 14.57 -0.32
C ILE A 36 -1.95 13.30 -1.09
N VAL A 37 -1.32 13.14 -2.24
CA VAL A 37 -1.30 11.88 -2.98
C VAL A 37 -0.03 11.13 -2.60
N ILE A 38 -0.16 9.89 -2.16
CA ILE A 38 0.99 9.02 -1.93
C ILE A 38 1.61 8.70 -3.30
N PRO A 39 2.92 8.92 -3.52
CA PRO A 39 3.58 8.40 -4.71
C PRO A 39 3.31 6.90 -4.82
N PRO A 40 2.63 6.43 -5.88
CA PRO A 40 2.16 5.06 -5.94
C PRO A 40 3.35 4.10 -6.04
N PRO A 41 3.54 3.18 -5.08
CA PRO A 41 4.59 2.19 -5.19
C PRO A 41 4.33 1.25 -6.36
N ASN A 42 5.41 0.81 -7.01
CA ASN A 42 5.33 -0.20 -8.06
C ASN A 42 4.93 -1.55 -7.47
N VAL A 43 4.07 -2.29 -8.18
CA VAL A 43 3.65 -3.66 -7.80
C VAL A 43 4.77 -4.65 -8.19
N THR A 44 5.98 -4.43 -7.66
CA THR A 44 7.18 -5.20 -7.99
C THR A 44 7.71 -6.04 -6.83
N GLY A 45 7.08 -5.95 -5.67
CA GLY A 45 7.45 -6.70 -4.47
C GLY A 45 7.08 -5.98 -3.18
N SER A 46 7.73 -6.38 -2.09
CA SER A 46 7.49 -5.81 -0.77
C SER A 46 7.99 -4.37 -0.67
N LEU A 47 7.30 -3.57 0.14
CA LEU A 47 7.72 -2.22 0.48
C LEU A 47 9.08 -2.23 1.22
N HIS A 48 9.83 -1.15 1.10
CA HIS A 48 11.15 -1.01 1.71
C HIS A 48 11.25 0.30 2.53
N MET A 49 12.38 0.51 3.21
CA MET A 49 12.60 1.67 4.09
C MET A 49 12.36 3.03 3.43
N GLY A 50 12.59 3.16 2.12
CA GLY A 50 12.28 4.39 1.39
C GLY A 50 10.78 4.69 1.36
N HIS A 51 9.93 3.67 1.19
CA HIS A 51 8.49 3.82 1.30
C HIS A 51 8.08 4.20 2.74
N ALA A 52 8.68 3.54 3.74
CA ALA A 52 8.40 3.84 5.15
C ALA A 52 8.73 5.31 5.48
N LEU A 53 9.90 5.81 5.07
CA LEU A 53 10.28 7.21 5.29
C LEU A 53 9.31 8.18 4.63
N ASN A 54 9.02 7.96 3.35
CA ASN A 54 8.10 8.82 2.60
C ASN A 54 6.70 8.86 3.23
N ASN A 55 6.17 7.69 3.57
CA ASN A 55 4.84 7.58 4.17
C ASN A 55 4.80 8.17 5.59
N SER A 56 5.86 8.01 6.39
CA SER A 56 5.93 8.59 7.73
C SER A 56 5.89 10.12 7.71
N ILE A 57 6.58 10.75 6.74
CA ILE A 57 6.55 12.21 6.59
C ILE A 57 5.14 12.67 6.19
N GLN A 58 4.51 11.98 5.25
CA GLN A 58 3.14 12.29 4.83
C GLN A 58 2.13 12.06 5.94
N ASP A 59 2.24 10.96 6.70
CA ASP A 59 1.38 10.67 7.85
C ASP A 59 1.45 11.78 8.90
N LEU A 60 2.66 12.26 9.20
CA LEU A 60 2.85 13.39 10.10
C LEU A 60 2.06 14.63 9.63
N LEU A 61 2.19 14.99 8.35
CA LEU A 61 1.48 16.15 7.80
C LEU A 61 -0.04 15.95 7.80
N VAL A 62 -0.51 14.76 7.45
CA VAL A 62 -1.94 14.41 7.45
C VAL A 62 -2.51 14.52 8.87
N ARG A 63 -1.83 13.96 9.86
CA ARG A 63 -2.25 14.04 11.28
C ARG A 63 -2.25 15.47 11.78
N PHE A 64 -1.22 16.23 11.47
CA PHE A 64 -1.12 17.64 11.85
C PHE A 64 -2.31 18.45 11.31
N HIS A 65 -2.65 18.30 10.03
CA HIS A 65 -3.78 19.02 9.44
C HIS A 65 -5.14 18.55 10.01
N ARG A 66 -5.32 17.25 10.23
CA ARG A 66 -6.54 16.73 10.91
C ARG A 66 -6.71 17.30 12.31
N MET A 67 -5.63 17.40 13.08
CA MET A 67 -5.67 17.99 14.44
C MET A 67 -5.98 19.49 14.41
N ASN A 68 -5.67 20.18 13.31
CA ASN A 68 -6.01 21.57 13.10
C ASN A 68 -7.36 21.77 12.38
N ASN A 69 -8.22 20.76 12.38
CA ASN A 69 -9.56 20.80 11.80
C ASN A 69 -9.59 21.08 10.28
N TYR A 70 -8.62 20.58 9.54
CA TYR A 70 -8.70 20.57 8.07
C TYR A 70 -9.50 19.36 7.58
N GLU A 71 -10.28 19.53 6.52
CA GLU A 71 -10.75 18.43 5.68
C GLU A 71 -9.52 17.82 5.00
N THR A 72 -9.08 16.64 5.46
CA THR A 72 -7.81 16.08 5.04
C THR A 72 -8.00 14.78 4.28
N LEU A 73 -7.53 14.75 3.03
CA LEU A 73 -7.48 13.55 2.20
C LEU A 73 -6.04 13.09 2.01
N TRP A 74 -5.76 11.87 2.41
CA TRP A 74 -4.53 11.16 2.07
C TRP A 74 -4.88 10.06 1.07
N GLN A 75 -4.56 10.29 -0.22
CA GLN A 75 -4.97 9.42 -1.31
C GLN A 75 -3.89 8.37 -1.60
N PRO A 76 -4.14 7.09 -1.30
CA PRO A 76 -3.25 5.99 -1.69
C PRO A 76 -3.49 5.56 -3.14
N GLY A 77 -2.53 4.81 -3.67
CA GLY A 77 -2.61 4.16 -4.97
C GLY A 77 -1.45 3.22 -5.17
N THR A 78 -1.50 2.43 -6.24
CA THR A 78 -0.41 1.56 -6.68
C THR A 78 -0.12 1.78 -8.16
N ASP A 79 1.16 1.69 -8.55
CA ASP A 79 1.57 1.71 -9.95
C ASP A 79 1.82 0.28 -10.43
N HIS A 80 1.10 -0.13 -11.46
CA HIS A 80 1.24 -1.48 -12.01
C HIS A 80 2.55 -1.69 -12.78
N ALA A 81 3.31 -0.62 -13.09
CA ALA A 81 4.66 -0.66 -13.65
C ALA A 81 4.84 -1.71 -14.77
N GLY A 82 3.97 -1.69 -15.77
CA GLY A 82 3.72 -2.71 -16.78
C GLY A 82 4.93 -3.58 -17.17
N ILE A 83 6.01 -2.98 -17.71
CA ILE A 83 7.20 -3.71 -18.17
C ILE A 83 7.92 -4.39 -16.99
N ALA A 84 8.09 -3.71 -15.87
CA ALA A 84 8.79 -4.24 -14.70
C ALA A 84 8.01 -5.41 -14.07
N THR A 85 6.70 -5.29 -13.95
CA THR A 85 5.83 -6.36 -13.43
C THR A 85 5.87 -7.59 -14.34
N GLN A 86 5.80 -7.39 -15.66
CA GLN A 86 5.92 -8.51 -16.63
C GLN A 86 7.25 -9.23 -16.49
N ALA A 87 8.36 -8.51 -16.41
CA ALA A 87 9.69 -9.09 -16.24
C ALA A 87 9.81 -9.94 -14.96
N LEU A 88 9.19 -9.49 -13.86
CA LEU A 88 9.18 -10.25 -12.60
C LEU A 88 8.34 -11.52 -12.72
N VAL A 89 7.19 -11.45 -13.35
CA VAL A 89 6.34 -12.64 -13.59
C VAL A 89 7.05 -13.62 -14.51
N GLU A 90 7.70 -13.15 -15.59
CA GLU A 90 8.52 -14.01 -16.47
C GLU A 90 9.61 -14.73 -15.68
N LYS A 91 10.35 -13.98 -14.85
CA LYS A 91 11.42 -14.55 -14.01
C LYS A 91 10.90 -15.57 -12.97
N LYS A 92 9.69 -15.35 -12.42
CA LYS A 92 9.04 -16.32 -11.52
C LYS A 92 8.70 -17.60 -12.28
N LEU A 93 8.07 -17.48 -13.44
CA LEU A 93 7.71 -18.61 -14.28
C LEU A 93 8.94 -19.42 -14.75
N GLU A 94 10.01 -18.75 -15.13
CA GLU A 94 11.27 -19.41 -15.52
C GLU A 94 11.88 -20.25 -14.39
N LYS A 95 11.76 -19.79 -13.12
CA LYS A 95 12.17 -20.58 -11.95
C LYS A 95 11.34 -21.85 -11.79
N ASP A 96 10.08 -21.80 -12.19
CA ASP A 96 9.16 -22.93 -12.19
C ASP A 96 9.29 -23.79 -13.46
N GLY A 97 10.26 -23.49 -14.32
CA GLY A 97 10.53 -24.24 -15.57
C GLY A 97 9.55 -23.91 -16.70
N ILE A 98 8.78 -22.84 -16.58
CA ILE A 98 7.74 -22.46 -17.54
C ILE A 98 8.23 -21.27 -18.35
N LYS A 99 8.24 -21.39 -19.69
CA LYS A 99 8.55 -20.27 -20.58
C LYS A 99 7.28 -19.52 -20.96
N LYS A 100 7.34 -18.19 -20.98
CA LYS A 100 6.23 -17.33 -21.39
C LYS A 100 5.61 -17.74 -22.73
N ASN A 101 6.46 -18.07 -23.72
CA ASN A 101 6.00 -18.46 -25.05
C ASN A 101 5.21 -19.77 -25.05
N ASP A 102 5.47 -20.66 -24.12
CA ASP A 102 4.78 -21.96 -24.00
C ASP A 102 3.40 -21.80 -23.35
N LEU A 103 3.22 -20.77 -22.54
CA LEU A 103 1.93 -20.46 -21.89
C LEU A 103 0.93 -19.83 -22.86
N GLY A 104 1.39 -19.03 -23.80
CA GLY A 104 0.54 -18.16 -24.60
C GLY A 104 0.10 -16.89 -23.84
N ARG A 105 -0.43 -15.92 -24.60
CA ARG A 105 -0.75 -14.57 -24.10
C ARG A 105 -1.77 -14.58 -22.95
N ASP A 106 -2.86 -15.28 -23.13
CA ASP A 106 -3.99 -15.21 -22.16
C ASP A 106 -3.60 -15.75 -20.79
N LYS A 107 -2.97 -16.93 -20.76
CA LYS A 107 -2.46 -17.52 -19.53
C LYS A 107 -1.35 -16.69 -18.87
N PHE A 108 -0.51 -16.04 -19.68
CA PHE A 108 0.48 -15.13 -19.13
C PHE A 108 -0.16 -13.91 -18.47
N ILE A 109 -1.20 -13.33 -19.08
CA ILE A 109 -1.97 -12.23 -18.48
C ILE A 109 -2.63 -12.66 -17.17
N GLU A 110 -3.18 -13.87 -17.09
CA GLU A 110 -3.71 -14.41 -15.83
C GLU A 110 -2.65 -14.44 -14.73
N LYS A 111 -1.42 -14.86 -15.04
CA LYS A 111 -0.29 -14.86 -14.08
C LYS A 111 0.11 -13.44 -13.66
N VAL A 112 0.03 -12.46 -14.52
CA VAL A 112 0.24 -11.05 -14.18
C VAL A 112 -0.86 -10.55 -13.23
N TRP A 113 -2.11 -10.93 -13.44
CA TRP A 113 -3.22 -10.60 -12.53
C TRP A 113 -3.11 -11.29 -11.17
N GLU A 114 -2.63 -12.53 -11.12
CA GLU A 114 -2.32 -13.24 -9.86
C GLU A 114 -1.26 -12.46 -9.08
N TRP A 115 -0.17 -12.08 -9.73
CA TRP A 115 0.89 -11.25 -9.14
C TRP A 115 0.33 -9.92 -8.57
N LYS A 116 -0.52 -9.25 -9.35
CA LYS A 116 -1.16 -8.01 -8.90
C LYS A 116 -2.00 -8.22 -7.62
N LYS A 117 -2.71 -9.35 -7.51
CA LYS A 117 -3.51 -9.64 -6.31
C LYS A 117 -2.65 -9.92 -5.08
N GLU A 118 -1.45 -10.45 -5.29
CA GLU A 118 -0.51 -10.79 -4.21
C GLU A 118 0.22 -9.55 -3.68
N TYR A 119 0.58 -8.61 -4.54
CA TYR A 119 1.45 -7.47 -4.21
C TYR A 119 0.81 -6.08 -4.39
N GLY A 120 -0.37 -5.99 -4.92
CA GLY A 120 -1.13 -4.74 -5.14
C GLY A 120 -2.23 -4.54 -4.13
#